data_82f2b95328679886732a15a6f3fd8c5c
#
_entry.id   82f2b95328679886732a15a6f3fd8c5c
#
_cell.length_a   1.000
_cell.length_b   1.000
_cell.length_c   1.000
_cell.angle_alpha   90.00
_cell.angle_beta   90.00
_cell.angle_gamma   90.00
#
_symmetry.space_group_name_H-M   'P 1'
#
loop_
_entity.id
_entity.type
_entity.pdbx_description
1 polymer ?
#
loop_
_entity_poly.entity_id
_entity_poly.type
_entity_poly.pdbx_seq_one_letter_code
_entity_poly.pdbx_strand_id
1 'polypeptide(L)'
;MSSRQPRKVAVLMGGPSAEREVSLSSGRACAAALREYGHEVVEIDAGADLAARLSDFAPHVVFNALHGRWGEDGCVQGILEWLQIPYTHSGVLASALAMDKQRSKDVFRSAGLPVVESIIAPAADVRARHVMDAPYVVKPNNEGSSVGVYLVNEAANGPPQLEDTMPEMVMVEAFAPGRELTTTVMGDRALTVTDILTDGWYDYDAKYKEGGSRHIKPARPLLSSQRKSVRETPRHPSALWARTA
;
A
#
# COMPACT_ATOMS: atom_id res chain seq x y z
N MET A 1 22.81 4.22 -27.49
CA MET A 1 22.31 4.51 -26.13
C MET A 1 21.90 5.97 -26.11
N SER A 2 20.60 6.27 -26.02
CA SER A 2 20.10 7.64 -25.93
C SER A 2 20.61 8.23 -24.63
N SER A 3 21.41 9.30 -24.67
CA SER A 3 21.86 10.03 -23.48
C SER A 3 20.66 10.69 -22.86
N ARG A 4 20.08 10.05 -21.83
CA ARG A 4 19.04 10.68 -21.02
C ARG A 4 19.66 11.90 -20.32
N GLN A 5 19.10 13.07 -20.55
CA GLN A 5 19.57 14.27 -19.86
C GLN A 5 19.41 14.13 -18.34
N PRO A 6 20.42 14.53 -17.55
CA PRO A 6 20.29 14.60 -16.10
C PRO A 6 19.07 15.40 -15.68
N ARG A 7 18.38 14.94 -14.66
CA ARG A 7 17.22 15.63 -14.08
C ARG A 7 17.50 15.95 -12.62
N LYS A 8 16.90 17.04 -12.13
CA LYS A 8 16.77 17.31 -10.71
C LYS A 8 15.64 16.44 -10.15
N VAL A 9 15.97 15.56 -9.22
CA VAL A 9 15.01 14.64 -8.59
C VAL A 9 15.00 14.88 -7.09
N ALA A 10 13.86 15.18 -6.52
CA ALA A 10 13.69 15.13 -5.07
C ALA A 10 13.15 13.75 -4.69
N VAL A 11 13.83 13.07 -3.79
CA VAL A 11 13.36 11.80 -3.20
C VAL A 11 12.75 12.11 -1.84
N LEU A 12 11.43 11.96 -1.73
CA LEU A 12 10.73 12.13 -0.46
C LEU A 12 10.82 10.84 0.34
N MET A 13 11.21 10.94 1.59
CA MET A 13 11.37 9.81 2.50
C MET A 13 11.07 10.19 3.94
N GLY A 14 11.04 9.24 4.86
CA GLY A 14 10.81 9.48 6.27
C GLY A 14 9.36 9.87 6.56
N GLY A 15 9.15 11.11 6.95
CA GLY A 15 7.82 11.61 7.31
C GLY A 15 7.36 11.14 8.70
N PRO A 16 6.15 11.55 9.12
CA PRO A 16 5.66 11.27 10.49
C PRO A 16 4.86 9.96 10.62
N SER A 17 4.82 9.09 9.60
CA SER A 17 4.06 7.84 9.66
C SER A 17 4.74 6.77 10.53
N ALA A 18 3.97 5.76 10.93
CA ALA A 18 4.50 4.57 11.62
C ALA A 18 5.52 3.79 10.77
N GLU A 19 5.53 4.00 9.45
CA GLU A 19 6.41 3.34 8.48
C GLU A 19 7.67 4.17 8.15
N ARG A 20 8.00 5.17 8.99
CA ARG A 20 9.12 6.10 8.78
C ARG A 20 10.44 5.41 8.44
N GLU A 21 10.84 4.40 9.22
CA GLU A 21 12.12 3.72 9.03
C GLU A 21 12.19 2.94 7.71
N VAL A 22 11.09 2.34 7.31
CA VAL A 22 10.96 1.68 6.00
C VAL A 22 11.11 2.70 4.88
N SER A 23 10.46 3.85 5.02
CA SER A 23 10.54 4.96 4.06
C SER A 23 11.95 5.52 3.94
N LEU A 24 12.66 5.72 5.04
CA LEU A 24 14.05 6.16 5.05
C LEU A 24 14.97 5.17 4.34
N SER A 25 14.80 3.87 4.61
CA SER A 25 15.58 2.81 3.97
C SER A 25 15.35 2.76 2.46
N SER A 26 14.08 2.71 2.04
CA SER A 26 13.67 2.69 0.63
C SER A 26 14.13 3.94 -0.12
N GLY A 27 13.94 5.11 0.50
CA GLY A 27 14.30 6.39 -0.09
C GLY A 27 15.80 6.52 -0.33
N ARG A 28 16.65 6.12 0.63
CA ARG A 28 18.11 6.12 0.46
C ARG A 28 18.57 5.21 -0.68
N ALA A 29 18.00 3.99 -0.76
CA ALA A 29 18.32 3.05 -1.83
C ALA A 29 17.92 3.60 -3.20
N CYS A 30 16.72 4.19 -3.32
CA CYS A 30 16.28 4.83 -4.56
C CYS A 30 17.12 6.04 -4.92
N ALA A 31 17.47 6.90 -3.95
CA ALA A 31 18.31 8.06 -4.17
C ALA A 31 19.71 7.67 -4.67
N ALA A 32 20.31 6.63 -4.08
CA ALA A 32 21.59 6.10 -4.53
C ALA A 32 21.53 5.62 -6.00
N ALA A 33 20.53 4.81 -6.33
CA ALA A 33 20.33 4.33 -7.69
C ALA A 33 20.11 5.48 -8.69
N LEU A 34 19.31 6.49 -8.35
CA LEU A 34 19.08 7.64 -9.21
C LEU A 34 20.35 8.46 -9.46
N ARG A 35 21.24 8.59 -8.45
CA ARG A 35 22.56 9.22 -8.63
C ARG A 35 23.47 8.42 -9.55
N GLU A 36 23.47 7.08 -9.43
CA GLU A 36 24.22 6.20 -10.34
C GLU A 36 23.75 6.34 -11.79
N TYR A 37 22.46 6.62 -12.00
CA TYR A 37 21.92 6.93 -13.34
C TYR A 37 22.21 8.36 -13.82
N GLY A 38 22.98 9.14 -13.05
CA GLY A 38 23.45 10.48 -13.43
C GLY A 38 22.47 11.61 -13.16
N HIS A 39 21.48 11.42 -12.29
CA HIS A 39 20.56 12.48 -11.89
C HIS A 39 21.14 13.31 -10.73
N GLU A 40 20.77 14.60 -10.66
CA GLU A 40 20.98 15.46 -9.49
C GLU A 40 19.89 15.14 -8.46
N VAL A 41 20.26 14.58 -7.29
CA VAL A 41 19.29 14.04 -6.34
C VAL A 41 19.43 14.72 -4.99
N VAL A 42 18.30 15.27 -4.48
CA VAL A 42 18.14 15.68 -3.09
C VAL A 42 17.26 14.69 -2.33
N GLU A 43 17.66 14.34 -1.13
CA GLU A 43 16.87 13.56 -0.19
C GLU A 43 16.12 14.52 0.75
N ILE A 44 14.82 14.36 0.83
CA ILE A 44 13.95 15.20 1.67
C ILE A 44 13.22 14.31 2.66
N ASP A 45 13.61 14.40 3.93
CA ASP A 45 12.78 13.89 5.02
C ASP A 45 11.56 14.81 5.15
N ALA A 46 10.35 14.24 4.90
CA ALA A 46 9.14 15.02 4.73
C ALA A 46 8.63 15.54 6.08
N GLY A 47 8.64 16.84 6.23
CA GLY A 47 8.17 17.57 7.40
C GLY A 47 7.23 18.72 7.03
N ALA A 48 6.92 19.56 8.00
CA ALA A 48 6.04 20.72 7.81
C ALA A 48 6.60 21.75 6.80
N ASP A 49 7.89 21.73 6.56
CA ASP A 49 8.63 22.60 5.63
C ASP A 49 8.73 22.03 4.21
N LEU A 50 8.09 20.88 3.93
CA LEU A 50 8.21 20.15 2.68
C LEU A 50 7.98 21.05 1.44
N ALA A 51 6.91 21.82 1.44
CA ALA A 51 6.56 22.67 0.29
C ALA A 51 7.64 23.75 0.03
N ALA A 52 8.21 24.34 1.09
CA ALA A 52 9.29 25.32 0.97
C ALA A 52 10.56 24.66 0.39
N ARG A 53 10.98 23.52 0.91
CA ARG A 53 12.15 22.78 0.42
C ARG A 53 12.02 22.34 -1.05
N LEU A 54 10.82 21.93 -1.45
CA LEU A 54 10.53 21.60 -2.86
C LEU A 54 10.62 22.84 -3.75
N SER A 55 10.08 23.96 -3.30
CA SER A 55 10.14 25.23 -4.05
C SER A 55 11.58 25.72 -4.21
N ASP A 56 12.39 25.64 -3.14
CA ASP A 56 13.80 26.08 -3.15
C ASP A 56 14.67 25.20 -4.07
N PHE A 57 14.47 23.89 -4.02
CA PHE A 57 15.24 22.98 -4.89
C PHE A 57 14.74 22.99 -6.34
N ALA A 58 13.47 23.28 -6.55
CA ALA A 58 12.80 23.26 -7.87
C ALA A 58 13.09 21.99 -8.68
N PRO A 59 12.67 20.79 -8.20
CA PRO A 59 12.93 19.54 -8.89
C PRO A 59 12.12 19.45 -10.20
N HIS A 60 12.67 18.72 -11.18
CA HIS A 60 11.93 18.36 -12.38
C HIS A 60 10.92 17.25 -12.16
N VAL A 61 11.12 16.44 -11.11
CA VAL A 61 10.26 15.33 -10.71
C VAL A 61 10.53 14.95 -9.26
N VAL A 62 9.49 14.50 -8.57
CA VAL A 62 9.58 13.91 -7.24
C VAL A 62 9.49 12.40 -7.34
N PHE A 63 10.43 11.70 -6.70
CA PHE A 63 10.29 10.28 -6.40
C PHE A 63 9.71 10.16 -4.98
N ASN A 64 8.47 9.72 -4.88
CA ASN A 64 7.83 9.53 -3.59
C ASN A 64 8.18 8.15 -3.02
N ALA A 65 9.05 8.12 -2.01
CA ALA A 65 9.38 6.92 -1.23
C ALA A 65 8.77 6.96 0.18
N LEU A 66 7.77 7.82 0.42
CA LEU A 66 7.00 7.81 1.64
C LEU A 66 6.10 6.58 1.70
N HIS A 67 5.87 6.06 2.89
CA HIS A 67 4.98 4.93 3.15
C HIS A 67 3.88 5.33 4.13
N GLY A 68 2.71 4.69 3.96
CA GLY A 68 1.57 4.87 4.83
C GLY A 68 0.95 6.26 4.76
N ARG A 69 0.40 6.69 5.90
CA ARG A 69 -0.29 7.98 6.02
C ARG A 69 0.65 9.14 5.65
N TRP A 70 0.09 10.16 5.04
CA TRP A 70 0.71 11.36 4.45
C TRP A 70 1.46 11.10 3.13
N GLY A 71 2.01 9.90 2.92
CA GLY A 71 2.75 9.54 1.72
C GLY A 71 1.93 8.83 0.64
N GLU A 72 0.92 8.04 1.05
CA GLU A 72 0.14 7.19 0.15
C GLU A 72 -1.37 7.49 0.19
N ASP A 73 -1.79 8.53 0.90
CA ASP A 73 -3.20 8.88 1.16
C ASP A 73 -3.71 10.11 0.38
N GLY A 74 -2.92 10.64 -0.55
CA GLY A 74 -3.26 11.81 -1.34
C GLY A 74 -2.75 13.13 -0.76
N CYS A 75 -2.25 13.17 0.48
CA CYS A 75 -1.81 14.40 1.14
C CYS A 75 -0.57 15.00 0.46
N VAL A 76 0.51 14.22 0.33
CA VAL A 76 1.73 14.69 -0.36
C VAL A 76 1.48 14.92 -1.84
N GLN A 77 0.66 14.08 -2.46
CA GLN A 77 0.26 14.25 -3.85
C GLN A 77 -0.44 15.58 -4.07
N GLY A 78 -1.33 16.01 -3.15
CA GLY A 78 -1.99 17.31 -3.21
C GLY A 78 -1.03 18.50 -3.13
N ILE A 79 0.04 18.40 -2.32
CA ILE A 79 1.11 19.41 -2.27
C ILE A 79 1.83 19.47 -3.63
N LEU A 80 2.17 18.32 -4.20
CA LEU A 80 2.90 18.22 -5.47
C LEU A 80 2.07 18.74 -6.66
N GLU A 81 0.76 18.44 -6.69
CA GLU A 81 -0.18 18.99 -7.67
C GLU A 81 -0.25 20.52 -7.57
N TRP A 82 -0.37 21.04 -6.35
CA TRP A 82 -0.41 22.50 -6.14
C TRP A 82 0.88 23.18 -6.61
N LEU A 83 2.03 22.55 -6.37
CA LEU A 83 3.34 23.03 -6.82
C LEU A 83 3.62 22.73 -8.31
N GLN A 84 2.72 22.03 -9.00
CA GLN A 84 2.89 21.60 -10.39
C GLN A 84 4.17 20.79 -10.64
N ILE A 85 4.56 19.96 -9.67
CA ILE A 85 5.75 19.12 -9.77
C ILE A 85 5.31 17.70 -10.11
N PRO A 86 5.75 17.13 -11.25
CA PRO A 86 5.51 15.72 -11.58
C PRO A 86 6.07 14.78 -10.51
N TYR A 87 5.38 13.68 -10.24
CA TYR A 87 5.77 12.72 -9.21
C TYR A 87 5.48 11.27 -9.61
N THR A 88 6.11 10.34 -8.91
CA THR A 88 5.87 8.90 -9.08
C THR A 88 4.62 8.46 -8.31
N HIS A 89 4.05 7.32 -8.72
CA HIS A 89 2.87 6.66 -8.15
C HIS A 89 1.54 7.29 -8.58
N SER A 90 0.48 6.98 -7.82
CA SER A 90 -0.89 7.37 -8.13
C SER A 90 -1.18 8.82 -7.75
N GLY A 91 -2.15 9.42 -8.42
CA GLY A 91 -2.61 10.78 -8.10
C GLY A 91 -3.44 10.86 -6.82
N VAL A 92 -3.87 12.09 -6.46
CA VAL A 92 -4.55 12.42 -5.20
C VAL A 92 -5.74 11.51 -4.92
N LEU A 93 -6.71 11.45 -5.84
CA LEU A 93 -7.95 10.68 -5.61
C LEU A 93 -7.68 9.18 -5.49
N ALA A 94 -6.82 8.64 -6.36
CA ALA A 94 -6.49 7.22 -6.33
C ALA A 94 -5.79 6.82 -5.04
N SER A 95 -4.82 7.63 -4.58
CA SER A 95 -4.12 7.41 -3.31
C SER A 95 -5.06 7.49 -2.12
N ALA A 96 -5.93 8.51 -2.06
CA ALA A 96 -6.90 8.68 -0.98
C ALA A 96 -7.90 7.50 -0.90
N LEU A 97 -8.40 7.03 -2.04
CA LEU A 97 -9.28 5.87 -2.10
C LEU A 97 -8.56 4.58 -1.71
N ALA A 98 -7.32 4.38 -2.17
CA ALA A 98 -6.55 3.17 -1.89
C ALA A 98 -6.19 3.03 -0.41
N MET A 99 -5.95 4.14 0.28
CA MET A 99 -5.66 4.13 1.72
C MET A 99 -6.88 3.74 2.55
N ASP A 100 -8.09 4.08 2.13
CA ASP A 100 -9.34 3.71 2.80
C ASP A 100 -9.85 2.36 2.28
N LYS A 101 -9.66 1.30 3.08
CA LYS A 101 -10.01 -0.07 2.68
C LYS A 101 -11.50 -0.25 2.39
N GLN A 102 -12.37 0.40 3.16
CA GLN A 102 -13.82 0.31 2.94
C GLN A 102 -14.20 0.95 1.60
N ARG A 103 -13.70 2.16 1.33
CA ARG A 103 -13.96 2.86 0.08
C ARG A 103 -13.35 2.14 -1.13
N SER A 104 -12.14 1.60 -0.98
CA SER A 104 -11.53 0.73 -2.01
C SER A 104 -12.43 -0.45 -2.34
N LYS A 105 -12.96 -1.14 -1.33
CA LYS A 105 -13.86 -2.28 -1.52
C LYS A 105 -15.17 -1.88 -2.19
N ASP A 106 -15.70 -0.71 -1.89
CA ASP A 106 -16.92 -0.20 -2.51
C ASP A 106 -16.70 0.10 -4.01
N VAL A 107 -15.56 0.70 -4.35
CA VAL A 107 -15.15 0.90 -5.74
C VAL A 107 -14.95 -0.44 -6.46
N PHE A 108 -14.27 -1.42 -5.84
CA PHE A 108 -14.08 -2.74 -6.44
C PHE A 108 -15.39 -3.49 -6.64
N ARG A 109 -16.32 -3.45 -5.69
CA ARG A 109 -17.66 -4.04 -5.86
C ARG A 109 -18.43 -3.38 -6.99
N SER A 110 -18.40 -2.05 -7.10
CA SER A 110 -19.07 -1.33 -8.20
C SER A 110 -18.49 -1.67 -9.57
N ALA A 111 -17.22 -2.06 -9.63
CA ALA A 111 -16.54 -2.55 -10.82
C ALA A 111 -16.73 -4.06 -11.08
N GLY A 112 -17.53 -4.75 -10.28
CA GLY A 112 -17.78 -6.19 -10.40
C GLY A 112 -16.61 -7.07 -9.96
N LEU A 113 -15.64 -6.52 -9.21
CA LEU A 113 -14.51 -7.28 -8.69
C LEU A 113 -14.90 -7.99 -7.39
N PRO A 114 -14.49 -9.26 -7.18
CA PRO A 114 -14.74 -9.96 -5.94
C PRO A 114 -13.92 -9.33 -4.81
N VAL A 115 -14.58 -9.08 -3.69
CA VAL A 115 -13.96 -8.62 -2.45
C VAL A 115 -14.45 -9.45 -1.28
N VAL A 116 -13.58 -9.66 -0.31
CA VAL A 116 -13.91 -10.40 0.90
C VAL A 116 -14.97 -9.62 1.71
N GLU A 117 -15.88 -10.33 2.37
CA GLU A 117 -16.89 -9.72 3.24
C GLU A 117 -16.22 -8.95 4.38
N SER A 118 -16.74 -7.77 4.69
CA SER A 118 -16.20 -6.93 5.77
C SER A 118 -17.23 -5.95 6.28
N ILE A 119 -17.05 -5.55 7.53
CA ILE A 119 -17.81 -4.50 8.20
C ILE A 119 -16.85 -3.49 8.84
N ILE A 120 -17.33 -2.27 9.03
CA ILE A 120 -16.70 -1.29 9.93
C ILE A 120 -17.46 -1.34 11.26
N ALA A 121 -16.74 -1.53 12.35
CA ALA A 121 -17.31 -1.67 13.68
C ALA A 121 -16.52 -0.84 14.71
N PRO A 122 -17.17 -0.39 15.81
CA PRO A 122 -16.46 0.20 16.94
C PRO A 122 -15.46 -0.80 17.53
N ALA A 123 -14.24 -0.37 17.79
CA ALA A 123 -13.22 -1.21 18.43
C ALA A 123 -13.68 -1.73 19.80
N ALA A 124 -14.49 -0.93 20.52
CA ALA A 124 -15.09 -1.33 21.79
C ALA A 124 -16.00 -2.56 21.65
N ASP A 125 -16.82 -2.62 20.61
CA ASP A 125 -17.69 -3.76 20.34
C ASP A 125 -16.88 -5.01 20.00
N VAL A 126 -15.82 -4.85 19.20
CA VAL A 126 -14.92 -5.94 18.82
C VAL A 126 -14.15 -6.50 20.01
N ARG A 127 -13.80 -5.66 20.99
CA ARG A 127 -13.19 -6.11 22.27
C ARG A 127 -14.20 -6.87 23.16
N ALA A 128 -15.47 -6.48 23.09
CA ALA A 128 -16.52 -7.06 23.97
C ALA A 128 -17.07 -8.40 23.46
N ARG A 129 -17.12 -8.61 22.14
CA ARG A 129 -17.72 -9.80 21.53
C ARG A 129 -17.23 -10.05 20.12
N HIS A 130 -17.42 -11.26 19.62
CA HIS A 130 -17.27 -11.50 18.18
C HIS A 130 -18.38 -10.75 17.42
N VAL A 131 -17.98 -9.95 16.44
CA VAL A 131 -18.89 -9.20 15.55
C VAL A 131 -19.03 -9.83 14.17
N MET A 132 -18.29 -10.90 13.94
CA MET A 132 -18.28 -11.71 12.73
C MET A 132 -17.92 -13.16 13.13
N ASP A 133 -18.38 -14.14 12.37
CA ASP A 133 -17.99 -15.54 12.56
C ASP A 133 -16.51 -15.76 12.26
N ALA A 134 -15.81 -16.48 13.13
CA ALA A 134 -14.39 -16.81 12.93
C ALA A 134 -14.24 -17.87 11.81
N PRO A 135 -13.12 -17.84 11.04
CA PRO A 135 -11.96 -16.97 11.20
C PRO A 135 -12.14 -15.60 10.54
N TYR A 136 -11.66 -14.56 11.17
CA TYR A 136 -11.69 -13.20 10.64
C TYR A 136 -10.45 -12.39 11.04
N VAL A 137 -10.26 -11.24 10.39
CA VAL A 137 -9.17 -10.31 10.65
C VAL A 137 -9.72 -8.97 11.12
N VAL A 138 -9.15 -8.40 12.16
CA VAL A 138 -9.40 -7.02 12.61
C VAL A 138 -8.22 -6.16 12.25
N LYS A 139 -8.46 -5.00 11.65
CA LYS A 139 -7.40 -4.09 11.21
C LYS A 139 -7.88 -2.63 11.16
N PRO A 140 -6.99 -1.65 11.25
CA PRO A 140 -7.32 -0.26 10.94
C PRO A 140 -7.81 -0.12 9.49
N ASN A 141 -8.82 0.73 9.28
CA ASN A 141 -9.33 0.99 7.92
C ASN A 141 -8.30 1.74 7.05
N ASN A 142 -7.50 2.63 7.65
CA ASN A 142 -6.67 3.61 6.94
C ASN A 142 -5.17 3.49 7.24
N GLU A 143 -4.68 2.31 7.61
CA GLU A 143 -3.24 2.04 7.84
C GLU A 143 -2.72 0.99 6.85
N GLY A 144 -1.39 1.00 6.63
CA GLY A 144 -0.68 0.06 5.76
C GLY A 144 0.11 -1.00 6.53
N SER A 145 0.91 -1.77 5.80
CA SER A 145 2.00 -2.65 6.25
C SER A 145 1.69 -3.63 7.38
N SER A 146 0.45 -4.09 7.49
CA SER A 146 0.00 -5.00 8.57
C SER A 146 0.10 -4.40 9.99
N VAL A 147 0.20 -3.09 10.12
CA VAL A 147 0.17 -2.41 11.43
C VAL A 147 -1.22 -2.59 12.05
N GLY A 148 -1.29 -3.04 13.31
CA GLY A 148 -2.54 -3.23 14.04
C GLY A 148 -3.46 -4.31 13.45
N VAL A 149 -2.93 -5.36 12.85
CA VAL A 149 -3.69 -6.48 12.28
C VAL A 149 -3.77 -7.64 13.26
N TYR A 150 -4.99 -8.08 13.56
CA TYR A 150 -5.27 -9.19 14.48
C TYR A 150 -6.03 -10.29 13.74
N LEU A 151 -5.49 -11.50 13.74
CA LEU A 151 -6.15 -12.70 13.21
C LEU A 151 -6.90 -13.42 14.34
N VAL A 152 -8.19 -13.62 14.15
CA VAL A 152 -9.04 -14.39 15.03
C VAL A 152 -9.34 -15.74 14.38
N ASN A 153 -8.79 -16.80 14.95
CA ASN A 153 -8.93 -18.17 14.44
C ASN A 153 -10.24 -18.82 14.91
N GLU A 154 -10.67 -19.90 14.25
CA GLU A 154 -11.85 -20.70 14.63
C GLU A 154 -11.81 -21.21 16.09
N ALA A 155 -10.59 -21.51 16.59
CA ALA A 155 -10.40 -21.99 17.96
C ALA A 155 -10.28 -20.87 19.01
N ALA A 156 -10.51 -19.61 18.66
CA ALA A 156 -10.41 -18.49 19.58
C ALA A 156 -11.48 -18.59 20.67
N ASN A 157 -11.05 -18.61 21.94
CA ASN A 157 -11.95 -18.70 23.10
C ASN A 157 -12.63 -17.37 23.47
N GLY A 158 -12.50 -16.34 22.66
CA GLY A 158 -13.08 -15.03 22.92
C GLY A 158 -12.66 -13.98 21.88
N PRO A 159 -13.18 -12.75 21.99
CA PRO A 159 -12.85 -11.67 21.08
C PRO A 159 -11.38 -11.28 21.19
N PRO A 160 -10.82 -10.64 20.14
CA PRO A 160 -9.41 -10.25 20.12
C PRO A 160 -9.12 -9.16 21.15
N GLN A 161 -7.94 -9.26 21.77
CA GLN A 161 -7.42 -8.22 22.65
C GLN A 161 -6.75 -7.14 21.81
N LEU A 162 -7.51 -6.12 21.40
CA LEU A 162 -6.99 -5.01 20.62
C LEU A 162 -6.23 -4.03 21.52
N GLU A 163 -5.07 -3.55 21.06
CA GLU A 163 -4.32 -2.49 21.74
C GLU A 163 -5.14 -1.20 21.84
N ASP A 164 -4.84 -0.36 22.85
CA ASP A 164 -5.50 0.93 23.06
C ASP A 164 -5.18 1.94 21.95
N THR A 165 -4.11 1.72 21.21
CA THR A 165 -3.70 2.51 20.05
C THR A 165 -4.58 2.30 18.82
N MET A 166 -5.44 1.28 18.82
CA MET A 166 -6.36 1.04 17.71
C MET A 166 -7.35 2.20 17.56
N PRO A 167 -7.67 2.59 16.30
CA PRO A 167 -8.66 3.63 16.06
C PRO A 167 -10.04 3.23 16.60
N GLU A 168 -10.87 4.24 16.86
CA GLU A 168 -12.25 4.04 17.35
C GLU A 168 -13.06 3.11 16.45
N MET A 169 -12.91 3.26 15.13
CA MET A 169 -13.57 2.43 14.14
C MET A 169 -12.54 1.54 13.44
N VAL A 170 -12.80 0.24 13.39
CA VAL A 170 -11.92 -0.77 12.78
C VAL A 170 -12.65 -1.54 11.69
N MET A 171 -11.90 -2.05 10.72
CA MET A 171 -12.43 -3.03 9.77
C MET A 171 -12.33 -4.43 10.37
N VAL A 172 -13.45 -5.17 10.33
CA VAL A 172 -13.49 -6.60 10.57
C VAL A 172 -13.79 -7.29 9.24
N GLU A 173 -12.94 -8.19 8.81
CA GLU A 173 -12.98 -8.79 7.48
C GLU A 173 -12.86 -10.31 7.59
N ALA A 174 -13.69 -11.06 6.88
CA ALA A 174 -13.61 -12.51 6.84
C ALA A 174 -12.21 -12.94 6.36
N PHE A 175 -11.64 -13.98 6.99
CA PHE A 175 -10.34 -14.51 6.59
C PHE A 175 -10.42 -15.15 5.19
N ALA A 176 -9.54 -14.75 4.30
CA ALA A 176 -9.42 -15.33 2.97
C ALA A 176 -8.26 -16.33 2.95
N PRO A 177 -8.54 -17.63 2.98
CA PRO A 177 -7.48 -18.65 2.89
C PRO A 177 -6.91 -18.69 1.48
N GLY A 178 -5.62 -19.02 1.37
CA GLY A 178 -5.00 -19.22 0.07
C GLY A 178 -3.59 -18.65 -0.05
N ARG A 179 -3.21 -18.33 -1.27
CA ARG A 179 -1.90 -17.77 -1.59
C ARG A 179 -1.90 -16.26 -1.47
N GLU A 180 -0.82 -15.73 -0.94
CA GLU A 180 -0.55 -14.28 -0.95
C GLU A 180 0.07 -13.89 -2.29
N LEU A 181 -0.60 -13.02 -3.03
CA LEU A 181 -0.16 -12.56 -4.35
C LEU A 181 -0.17 -11.05 -4.42
N THR A 182 0.80 -10.49 -5.13
CA THR A 182 0.79 -9.06 -5.48
C THR A 182 1.09 -8.84 -6.95
N THR A 183 0.61 -7.72 -7.50
CA THR A 183 0.85 -7.35 -8.90
C THR A 183 1.21 -5.88 -8.98
N THR A 184 2.36 -5.61 -9.57
CA THR A 184 2.77 -4.23 -9.87
C THR A 184 2.09 -3.77 -11.15
N VAL A 185 1.49 -2.59 -11.11
CA VAL A 185 0.87 -1.94 -12.28
C VAL A 185 1.65 -0.67 -12.60
N MET A 186 1.98 -0.45 -13.88
CA MET A 186 2.64 0.75 -14.37
C MET A 186 1.84 1.32 -15.54
N GLY A 187 1.26 2.50 -15.33
CA GLY A 187 0.27 3.06 -16.26
C GLY A 187 -0.96 2.16 -16.36
N ASP A 188 -1.26 1.67 -17.55
CA ASP A 188 -2.37 0.75 -17.85
C ASP A 188 -1.95 -0.72 -17.94
N ARG A 189 -0.69 -1.03 -17.62
CA ARG A 189 -0.11 -2.37 -17.80
C ARG A 189 0.25 -3.03 -16.47
N ALA A 190 -0.33 -4.20 -16.20
CA ALA A 190 0.17 -5.11 -15.18
C ALA A 190 1.51 -5.71 -15.63
N LEU A 191 2.54 -5.62 -14.79
CA LEU A 191 3.89 -6.10 -15.14
C LEU A 191 4.01 -7.60 -14.90
N THR A 192 3.92 -8.03 -13.64
CA THR A 192 3.97 -9.44 -13.29
C THR A 192 3.21 -9.69 -12.00
N VAL A 193 2.74 -10.91 -11.83
CA VAL A 193 2.20 -11.40 -10.56
C VAL A 193 3.36 -12.00 -9.77
N THR A 194 3.49 -11.60 -8.52
CA THR A 194 4.50 -12.11 -7.59
C THR A 194 3.82 -12.98 -6.54
N ASP A 195 4.36 -14.16 -6.29
CA ASP A 195 3.95 -15.07 -5.23
C ASP A 195 4.75 -14.74 -3.97
N ILE A 196 4.08 -14.46 -2.86
CA ILE A 196 4.71 -14.13 -1.59
C ILE A 196 4.61 -15.38 -0.71
N LEU A 197 5.76 -15.93 -0.34
CA LEU A 197 5.86 -17.10 0.51
C LEU A 197 6.38 -16.70 1.89
N THR A 198 5.66 -17.08 2.93
CA THR A 198 6.05 -16.92 4.34
C THR A 198 5.84 -18.23 5.08
N ASP A 199 6.51 -18.41 6.21
CA ASP A 199 6.32 -19.59 7.08
C ASP A 199 5.11 -19.40 8.03
N GLY A 200 4.38 -18.28 7.93
CA GLY A 200 3.22 -17.96 8.73
C GLY A 200 2.41 -16.82 8.15
N TRP A 201 1.83 -15.99 9.00
CA TRP A 201 1.11 -14.80 8.60
C TRP A 201 2.07 -13.75 7.99
N TYR A 202 1.65 -13.09 6.90
CA TYR A 202 2.42 -12.02 6.26
C TYR A 202 2.27 -10.70 7.04
N ASP A 203 2.84 -10.68 8.25
CA ASP A 203 2.84 -9.53 9.15
C ASP A 203 3.95 -8.51 8.83
N TYR A 204 4.14 -7.53 9.72
CA TYR A 204 5.16 -6.51 9.55
C TYR A 204 6.58 -7.11 9.51
N ASP A 205 6.86 -8.06 10.37
CA ASP A 205 8.17 -8.73 10.44
C ASP A 205 8.44 -9.56 9.18
N ALA A 206 7.44 -10.27 8.69
CA ALA A 206 7.55 -11.03 7.44
C ALA A 206 7.77 -10.11 6.21
N LYS A 207 7.32 -8.86 6.27
CA LYS A 207 7.51 -7.87 5.20
C LYS A 207 8.90 -7.26 5.18
N TYR A 208 9.45 -6.93 6.34
CA TYR A 208 10.59 -6.02 6.45
C TYR A 208 11.84 -6.61 7.10
N LYS A 209 11.76 -7.75 7.80
CA LYS A 209 12.94 -8.45 8.31
C LYS A 209 13.58 -9.30 7.21
N GLU A 210 14.90 -9.35 7.23
CA GLU A 210 15.67 -10.21 6.31
C GLU A 210 15.25 -11.68 6.49
N GLY A 211 14.91 -12.33 5.36
CA GLY A 211 14.45 -13.73 5.38
C GLY A 211 12.99 -13.94 5.79
N GLY A 212 12.23 -12.89 6.17
CA GLY A 212 10.85 -12.98 6.60
C GLY A 212 9.88 -13.47 5.52
N SER A 213 10.19 -13.22 4.24
CA SER A 213 9.41 -13.71 3.11
C SER A 213 10.29 -13.94 1.88
N ARG A 214 9.77 -14.75 0.92
CA ARG A 214 10.38 -14.98 -0.39
C ARG A 214 9.41 -14.59 -1.50
N HIS A 215 9.90 -13.82 -2.46
CA HIS A 215 9.13 -13.34 -3.60
C HIS A 215 9.49 -14.10 -4.87
N ILE A 216 8.55 -14.85 -5.44
CA ILE A 216 8.74 -15.64 -6.66
C ILE A 216 8.09 -14.92 -7.84
N LYS A 217 8.88 -14.62 -8.88
CA LYS A 217 8.46 -13.93 -10.12
C LYS A 217 8.82 -14.77 -11.35
N PRO A 218 7.88 -15.03 -12.27
CA PRO A 218 6.43 -14.85 -12.10
C PRO A 218 5.89 -15.82 -11.04
N ALA A 219 4.70 -15.51 -10.49
CA ALA A 219 4.02 -16.40 -9.59
C ALA A 219 3.82 -17.78 -10.23
N ARG A 220 3.87 -18.83 -9.43
CA ARG A 220 3.61 -20.20 -9.91
C ARG A 220 2.23 -20.27 -10.57
N PRO A 221 2.08 -21.03 -11.66
CA PRO A 221 0.78 -21.18 -12.33
C PRO A 221 -0.30 -21.60 -11.35
N LEU A 222 -1.48 -20.99 -11.46
CA LEU A 222 -2.66 -21.44 -10.73
C LEU A 222 -3.09 -22.83 -11.28
N LEU A 223 -3.52 -23.72 -10.39
CA LEU A 223 -4.14 -24.97 -10.79
C LEU A 223 -5.38 -24.67 -11.66
N SER A 224 -5.76 -25.61 -12.53
CA SER A 224 -6.86 -25.43 -13.51
C SER A 224 -8.20 -25.01 -12.86
N SER A 225 -8.46 -25.45 -11.62
CA SER A 225 -9.62 -25.04 -10.83
C SER A 225 -9.59 -23.57 -10.39
N GLN A 226 -8.40 -23.01 -10.19
CA GLN A 226 -8.20 -21.59 -9.79
C GLN A 226 -8.21 -20.63 -10.99
N ARG A 227 -7.96 -21.17 -12.22
CA ARG A 227 -7.98 -20.35 -13.44
C ARG A 227 -9.38 -19.85 -13.83
N LYS A 228 -10.45 -20.50 -13.39
CA LYS A 228 -11.82 -20.07 -13.67
C LYS A 228 -12.16 -18.76 -12.97
N SER A 229 -11.83 -18.63 -11.69
CA SER A 229 -12.12 -17.43 -10.91
C SER A 229 -11.36 -16.18 -11.40
N VAL A 230 -10.13 -16.36 -11.93
CA VAL A 230 -9.32 -15.25 -12.47
C VAL A 230 -9.76 -14.83 -13.89
N ARG A 231 -10.33 -15.76 -14.68
CA ARG A 231 -10.80 -15.46 -16.04
C ARG A 231 -12.16 -14.74 -16.08
N GLU A 232 -12.95 -14.86 -15.03
CA GLU A 232 -14.25 -14.21 -14.89
C GLU A 232 -14.15 -12.78 -14.36
N THR A 233 -12.96 -12.33 -13.94
CA THR A 233 -12.71 -10.94 -13.54
C THR A 233 -12.57 -10.10 -14.81
N PRO A 234 -13.36 -9.00 -14.96
CA PRO A 234 -13.23 -8.11 -16.12
C PRO A 234 -11.78 -7.62 -16.29
N ARG A 235 -11.31 -7.56 -17.55
CA ARG A 235 -9.90 -7.29 -17.89
C ARG A 235 -9.39 -5.88 -17.56
N HIS A 236 -10.07 -5.07 -16.73
CA HIS A 236 -9.68 -3.68 -16.46
C HIS A 236 -9.87 -3.19 -15.03
N PRO A 237 -8.96 -3.52 -14.08
CA PRO A 237 -8.81 -2.67 -12.88
C PRO A 237 -8.03 -1.38 -13.18
N SER A 238 -7.09 -1.43 -14.13
CA SER A 238 -6.20 -0.32 -14.48
C SER A 238 -6.91 0.90 -15.09
N ALA A 239 -8.05 0.71 -15.74
CA ALA A 239 -8.80 1.82 -16.34
C ALA A 239 -9.41 2.78 -15.30
N LEU A 240 -9.66 2.32 -14.06
CA LEU A 240 -10.14 3.20 -12.99
C LEU A 240 -9.03 4.10 -12.42
N TRP A 241 -7.78 3.61 -12.42
CA TRP A 241 -6.65 4.32 -11.83
C TRP A 241 -5.88 5.19 -12.84
N ALA A 242 -5.90 4.83 -14.12
CA ALA A 242 -5.21 5.58 -15.19
C ALA A 242 -6.02 6.77 -15.73
N ARG A 243 -7.31 6.90 -15.44
CA ARG A 243 -8.16 8.00 -15.92
C ARG A 243 -8.22 9.21 -15.00
N THR A 244 -7.51 9.18 -13.88
CA THR A 244 -7.44 10.28 -12.91
C THR A 244 -6.04 10.90 -12.81
N ALA A 245 -5.15 10.64 -13.77
CA ALA A 245 -3.87 11.30 -13.94
C ALA A 245 -3.94 12.30 -15.10
#